data_022768e780a8bb914cb37188f301c1bc
#
_entry.id   022768e780a8bb914cb37188f301c1bc
#
_cell.length_a   1.000
_cell.length_b   1.000
_cell.length_c   1.000
_cell.angle_alpha   90.00
_cell.angle_beta   90.00
_cell.angle_gamma   90.00
#
_symmetry.space_group_name_H-M   'P 1'
#
loop_
_entity.id
_entity.type
_entity.pdbx_description
1 polymer ?
#
loop_
_entity_poly.entity_id
_entity_poly.type
_entity_poly.pdbx_seq_one_letter_code
_entity_poly.pdbx_strand_id
1 'polypeptide(L)'
;IYFEIAHRFLRSRQLRCVSVGYLYAYKNYVIQDNSVSSRGFAPLLDIFNNDPLLLTQEFWDLFSNRVEAELYIAPGRHLKTIELLLFLQEHYTGFRERVFAESLKGLLAADTNPDATTYRSFYLGMQPNGQEITGHAAELIALLCSQPSTVVGLAQKQLLLILGELTDHQVHTLVDASQAVLMRTEKKILKSQLRILAELVKARPHLCEQITRIVGQAASTLPVELRDQASHITGKLLSHAADNTDTDAPAAQLGSIPDAVPQH
;
A
#
# COMPACT_ATOMS: atom_id res chain seq x y z
N ILE A 1 30.43 24.95 -3.85
CA ILE A 1 30.56 26.38 -4.24
C ILE A 1 29.57 26.71 -5.36
N TYR A 2 29.58 26.03 -6.51
CA TYR A 2 28.66 26.34 -7.63
C TYR A 2 27.19 26.14 -7.27
N PHE A 3 26.86 25.10 -6.54
CA PHE A 3 25.47 24.84 -6.09
C PHE A 3 25.01 25.99 -5.18
N GLU A 4 25.79 26.39 -4.20
CA GLU A 4 25.40 27.47 -3.28
C GLU A 4 25.13 28.79 -4.00
N ILE A 5 25.96 29.13 -5.00
CA ILE A 5 25.75 30.35 -5.79
C ILE A 5 24.45 30.26 -6.59
N ALA A 6 24.25 29.17 -7.30
CA ALA A 6 23.03 28.95 -8.07
C ALA A 6 21.80 28.94 -7.15
N HIS A 7 21.88 28.25 -6.00
CA HIS A 7 20.82 28.19 -5.01
C HIS A 7 20.44 29.56 -4.47
N ARG A 8 21.43 30.39 -4.04
CA ARG A 8 21.21 31.79 -3.58
C ARG A 8 20.56 32.62 -4.67
N PHE A 9 21.01 32.49 -5.93
CA PHE A 9 20.42 33.22 -7.04
C PHE A 9 18.95 32.85 -7.27
N LEU A 10 18.62 31.54 -7.27
CA LEU A 10 17.26 31.09 -7.43
C LEU A 10 16.36 31.60 -6.30
N ARG A 11 16.84 31.53 -5.05
CA ARG A 11 16.08 32.00 -3.88
C ARG A 11 15.88 33.53 -3.90
N SER A 12 16.89 34.29 -4.29
CA SER A 12 16.74 35.75 -4.38
C SER A 12 15.71 36.20 -5.41
N ARG A 13 15.43 35.35 -6.42
CA ARG A 13 14.40 35.54 -7.44
C ARG A 13 13.10 34.81 -7.15
N GLN A 14 12.98 34.14 -6.01
CA GLN A 14 11.84 33.27 -5.67
C GLN A 14 11.53 32.23 -6.76
N LEU A 15 12.57 31.77 -7.44
CA LEU A 15 12.46 30.76 -8.49
C LEU A 15 12.58 29.36 -7.89
N ARG A 16 11.73 28.45 -8.36
CA ARG A 16 11.82 27.02 -8.11
C ARG A 16 12.54 26.37 -9.29
N CYS A 17 13.51 25.52 -9.01
CA CYS A 17 14.20 24.76 -10.05
C CYS A 17 13.93 23.26 -9.84
N VAL A 18 13.23 22.66 -10.78
CA VAL A 18 12.89 21.22 -10.80
C VAL A 18 13.65 20.48 -11.91
N SER A 19 14.81 20.99 -12.35
CA SER A 19 15.64 20.28 -13.30
C SER A 19 16.36 19.12 -12.64
N VAL A 20 16.53 18.01 -13.37
CA VAL A 20 17.28 16.82 -12.93
C VAL A 20 18.70 17.23 -12.46
N GLY A 21 19.37 18.12 -13.16
CA GLY A 21 20.71 18.60 -12.79
C GLY A 21 20.73 19.36 -11.46
N TYR A 22 19.72 20.17 -11.17
CA TYR A 22 19.59 20.87 -9.89
C TYR A 22 19.33 19.91 -8.74
N LEU A 23 18.39 18.98 -8.92
CA LEU A 23 18.07 17.98 -7.92
C LEU A 23 19.28 17.06 -7.63
N TYR A 24 20.04 16.73 -8.65
CA TYR A 24 21.30 16.00 -8.50
C TYR A 24 22.34 16.79 -7.71
N ALA A 25 22.51 18.07 -8.03
CA ALA A 25 23.43 18.97 -7.31
C ALA A 25 22.97 19.18 -5.86
N TYR A 26 21.66 19.33 -5.62
CA TYR A 26 21.05 19.40 -4.30
C TYR A 26 21.30 18.14 -3.49
N LYS A 27 21.03 16.97 -4.07
CA LYS A 27 21.34 15.69 -3.44
C LYS A 27 22.80 15.58 -3.04
N ASN A 28 23.71 15.93 -3.94
CA ASN A 28 25.15 15.89 -3.65
C ASN A 28 25.54 16.90 -2.56
N TYR A 29 24.94 18.07 -2.57
CA TYR A 29 25.13 19.08 -1.54
C TYR A 29 24.63 18.59 -0.17
N VAL A 30 23.40 18.04 -0.10
CA VAL A 30 22.79 17.57 1.14
C VAL A 30 23.44 16.29 1.65
N ILE A 31 23.86 15.37 0.76
CA ILE A 31 24.36 14.05 1.15
C ILE A 31 25.89 13.94 1.11
N GLN A 32 26.57 14.71 0.26
CA GLN A 32 28.02 14.59 0.02
C GLN A 32 28.88 15.71 0.59
N ASP A 33 28.33 16.90 0.80
CA ASP A 33 29.11 17.99 1.39
C ASP A 33 29.48 17.72 2.85
N ASN A 34 29.29 16.49 3.22
CA ASN A 34 29.51 16.13 4.58
C ASN A 34 30.64 15.15 4.68
N SER A 35 31.55 15.62 5.28
CA SER A 35 32.04 15.05 6.51
C SER A 35 30.93 14.40 7.41
N VAL A 36 29.83 13.96 6.79
CA VAL A 36 28.72 13.16 7.37
C VAL A 36 29.27 11.90 8.02
N SER A 37 30.44 11.43 7.63
CA SER A 37 31.09 10.32 8.27
C SER A 37 31.49 10.56 9.73
N SER A 38 31.60 11.82 10.16
CA SER A 38 31.99 12.15 11.54
C SER A 38 30.98 13.00 12.35
N ARG A 39 30.01 13.67 11.69
CA ARG A 39 29.06 14.57 12.34
C ARG A 39 27.59 14.16 12.21
N GLY A 40 27.28 13.04 11.54
CA GLY A 40 25.90 12.63 11.27
C GLY A 40 25.13 13.62 10.39
N PHE A 41 23.78 13.61 10.49
CA PHE A 41 22.89 14.47 9.68
C PHE A 41 22.59 15.84 10.33
N ALA A 42 23.10 16.12 11.53
CA ALA A 42 22.79 17.36 12.26
C ALA A 42 23.05 18.66 11.46
N PRO A 43 24.12 18.80 10.64
CA PRO A 43 24.32 19.98 9.82
C PRO A 43 23.22 20.25 8.79
N LEU A 44 22.44 19.23 8.41
CA LEU A 44 21.33 19.40 7.47
C LEU A 44 20.15 20.16 8.09
N LEU A 45 19.95 20.07 9.40
CA LEU A 45 18.91 20.82 10.09
C LEU A 45 19.12 22.32 9.93
N ASP A 46 20.36 22.79 10.04
CA ASP A 46 20.67 24.20 9.84
C ASP A 46 20.37 24.65 8.41
N ILE A 47 20.67 23.79 7.42
CA ILE A 47 20.37 24.07 6.00
C ILE A 47 18.86 24.17 5.79
N PHE A 48 18.11 23.20 6.27
CA PHE A 48 16.64 23.18 6.11
C PHE A 48 15.94 24.27 6.92
N ASN A 49 16.45 24.61 8.10
CA ASN A 49 15.92 25.72 8.90
C ASN A 49 16.20 27.08 8.26
N ASN A 50 17.36 27.26 7.61
CA ASN A 50 17.70 28.49 6.91
C ASN A 50 16.97 28.62 5.57
N ASP A 51 16.61 27.52 4.91
CA ASP A 51 15.80 27.50 3.70
C ASP A 51 14.71 26.43 3.77
N PRO A 52 13.57 26.75 4.39
CA PRO A 52 12.47 25.81 4.52
C PRO A 52 11.91 25.27 3.20
N LEU A 53 12.08 25.98 2.08
CA LEU A 53 11.62 25.53 0.76
C LEU A 53 12.34 24.26 0.32
N LEU A 54 13.59 24.06 0.73
CA LEU A 54 14.35 22.86 0.44
C LEU A 54 13.63 21.60 0.99
N LEU A 55 13.13 21.69 2.22
CA LEU A 55 12.45 20.56 2.85
C LEU A 55 10.97 20.49 2.49
N THR A 56 10.27 21.64 2.42
CA THR A 56 8.81 21.62 2.22
C THR A 56 8.39 21.38 0.77
N GLN A 57 9.26 21.67 -0.19
CA GLN A 57 8.96 21.55 -1.63
C GLN A 57 9.99 20.69 -2.37
N GLU A 58 11.25 21.12 -2.44
CA GLU A 58 12.24 20.54 -3.35
C GLU A 58 12.68 19.13 -2.96
N PHE A 59 12.74 18.83 -1.67
CA PHE A 59 13.02 17.49 -1.19
C PHE A 59 12.03 16.47 -1.77
N TRP A 60 10.75 16.83 -1.87
CA TRP A 60 9.68 15.96 -2.37
C TRP A 60 9.66 15.82 -3.88
N ASP A 61 10.25 16.78 -4.60
CA ASP A 61 10.45 16.64 -6.04
C ASP A 61 11.36 15.43 -6.38
N LEU A 62 12.24 15.02 -5.46
CA LEU A 62 13.04 13.81 -5.59
C LEU A 62 12.20 12.52 -5.63
N PHE A 63 11.04 12.51 -4.98
CA PHE A 63 10.09 11.39 -5.05
C PHE A 63 9.28 11.39 -6.35
N SER A 64 9.18 12.52 -7.03
CA SER A 64 8.35 12.65 -8.24
C SER A 64 9.11 12.35 -9.53
N ASN A 65 10.45 12.34 -9.50
CA ASN A 65 11.30 12.17 -10.68
C ASN A 65 11.85 10.73 -10.78
N ARG A 66 11.33 9.93 -11.73
CA ARG A 66 11.77 8.55 -11.97
C ARG A 66 13.27 8.40 -12.19
N VAL A 67 13.86 9.31 -12.97
CA VAL A 67 15.31 9.32 -13.27
C VAL A 67 16.14 9.54 -12.03
N GLU A 68 15.66 10.35 -11.11
CA GLU A 68 16.35 10.64 -9.85
C GLU A 68 16.24 9.48 -8.86
N ALA A 69 15.16 8.72 -8.87
CA ALA A 69 15.02 7.52 -8.07
C ALA A 69 16.16 6.52 -8.37
N GLU A 70 16.53 6.32 -9.63
CA GLU A 70 17.64 5.44 -10.01
C GLU A 70 18.99 5.95 -9.49
N LEU A 71 19.21 7.25 -9.42
CA LEU A 71 20.45 7.84 -8.89
C LEU A 71 20.63 7.63 -7.39
N TYR A 72 19.54 7.38 -6.64
CA TYR A 72 19.61 6.99 -5.23
C TYR A 72 20.00 5.53 -5.01
N ILE A 73 19.87 4.68 -6.02
CA ILE A 73 20.01 3.22 -5.94
C ILE A 73 21.45 2.74 -6.16
N ALA A 74 22.46 3.61 -6.25
CA ALA A 74 23.83 3.11 -6.28
C ALA A 74 24.08 2.20 -5.05
N PRO A 75 24.69 1.00 -5.25
CA PRO A 75 24.85 0.02 -4.19
C PRO A 75 25.40 0.65 -2.89
N GLY A 76 24.70 0.44 -1.78
CA GLY A 76 25.06 0.98 -0.46
C GLY A 76 24.62 2.42 -0.16
N ARG A 77 24.06 3.18 -1.11
CA ARG A 77 23.60 4.57 -0.86
C ARG A 77 22.14 4.63 -0.38
N HIS A 78 21.30 3.66 -0.72
CA HIS A 78 19.90 3.59 -0.25
C HIS A 78 19.80 3.49 1.28
N LEU A 79 20.73 2.82 1.93
CA LEU A 79 20.76 2.74 3.40
C LEU A 79 20.94 4.12 4.02
N LYS A 80 21.84 4.94 3.49
CA LYS A 80 22.02 6.32 3.96
C LYS A 80 20.80 7.19 3.75
N THR A 81 20.05 6.96 2.67
CA THR A 81 18.81 7.69 2.44
C THR A 81 17.74 7.29 3.47
N ILE A 82 17.60 6.00 3.79
CA ILE A 82 16.67 5.56 4.84
C ILE A 82 17.08 6.13 6.19
N GLU A 83 18.37 6.10 6.55
CA GLU A 83 18.90 6.73 7.78
C GLU A 83 18.56 8.23 7.82
N LEU A 84 18.69 8.93 6.70
CA LEU A 84 18.29 10.34 6.59
C LEU A 84 16.78 10.52 6.80
N LEU A 85 15.93 9.68 6.18
CA LEU A 85 14.48 9.76 6.36
C LEU A 85 14.09 9.52 7.83
N LEU A 86 14.71 8.52 8.47
CA LEU A 86 14.52 8.22 9.90
C LEU A 86 14.99 9.37 10.78
N PHE A 87 16.10 10.01 10.45
CA PHE A 87 16.57 11.19 11.17
C PHE A 87 15.61 12.37 11.01
N LEU A 88 15.15 12.67 9.80
CA LEU A 88 14.26 13.80 9.54
C LEU A 88 12.87 13.65 10.19
N GLN A 89 12.34 12.43 10.30
CA GLN A 89 11.06 12.20 10.98
C GLN A 89 11.08 12.58 12.47
N GLU A 90 12.25 12.50 13.12
CA GLU A 90 12.42 12.88 14.53
C GLU A 90 12.41 14.39 14.73
N HIS A 91 12.69 15.16 13.68
CA HIS A 91 12.86 16.60 13.74
C HIS A 91 11.72 17.41 13.09
N TYR A 92 10.94 16.76 12.21
CA TYR A 92 9.87 17.45 11.46
C TYR A 92 8.54 16.73 11.56
N THR A 93 7.57 17.38 12.17
CA THR A 93 6.19 16.88 12.33
C THR A 93 5.56 16.63 10.95
N GLY A 94 4.85 15.50 10.80
CA GLY A 94 4.19 15.11 9.54
C GLY A 94 5.15 14.60 8.45
N PHE A 95 6.47 14.64 8.68
CA PHE A 95 7.45 14.16 7.70
C PHE A 95 7.27 12.68 7.39
N ARG A 96 7.12 11.85 8.42
CA ARG A 96 6.93 10.41 8.29
C ARG A 96 5.69 10.05 7.46
N GLU A 97 4.56 10.68 7.74
CA GLU A 97 3.31 10.48 7.01
C GLU A 97 3.48 10.85 5.53
N ARG A 98 4.17 11.95 5.26
CA ARG A 98 4.45 12.38 3.90
C ARG A 98 5.38 11.42 3.16
N VAL A 99 6.37 10.82 3.83
CA VAL A 99 7.22 9.76 3.22
C VAL A 99 6.38 8.57 2.77
N PHE A 100 5.41 8.13 3.57
CA PHE A 100 4.50 7.06 3.18
C PHE A 100 3.66 7.46 1.97
N ALA A 101 3.02 8.63 2.01
CA ALA A 101 2.17 9.12 0.94
C ALA A 101 2.94 9.24 -0.41
N GLU A 102 4.11 9.86 -0.40
CA GLU A 102 4.93 10.01 -1.62
C GLU A 102 5.52 8.67 -2.09
N SER A 103 5.87 7.76 -1.17
CA SER A 103 6.32 6.41 -1.53
C SER A 103 5.21 5.60 -2.20
N LEU A 104 4.00 5.61 -1.65
CA LEU A 104 2.83 4.92 -2.23
C LEU A 104 2.44 5.52 -3.58
N LYS A 105 2.47 6.83 -3.71
CA LYS A 105 2.26 7.53 -4.99
C LYS A 105 3.29 7.12 -6.04
N GLY A 106 4.57 7.03 -5.66
CA GLY A 106 5.62 6.55 -6.54
C GLY A 106 5.42 5.08 -6.95
N LEU A 107 4.95 4.23 -6.03
CA LEU A 107 4.62 2.83 -6.31
C LEU A 107 3.42 2.70 -7.26
N LEU A 108 2.40 3.55 -7.13
CA LEU A 108 1.25 3.60 -8.04
C LEU A 108 1.64 4.02 -9.46
N ALA A 109 2.64 4.90 -9.57
CA ALA A 109 3.14 5.39 -10.85
C ALA A 109 4.21 4.47 -11.50
N ALA A 110 4.70 3.44 -10.79
CA ALA A 110 5.74 2.55 -11.29
C ALA A 110 5.20 1.55 -12.32
N ASP A 111 5.83 1.47 -13.49
CA ASP A 111 5.46 0.53 -14.56
C ASP A 111 6.29 -0.76 -14.51
N THR A 112 7.49 -0.72 -13.93
CA THR A 112 8.43 -1.85 -13.86
C THR A 112 8.89 -2.14 -12.44
N ASN A 113 9.41 -3.35 -12.19
CA ASN A 113 9.99 -3.69 -10.89
C ASN A 113 11.19 -2.81 -10.51
N PRO A 114 12.12 -2.46 -11.40
CA PRO A 114 13.18 -1.49 -11.12
C PRO A 114 12.65 -0.14 -10.65
N ASP A 115 11.65 0.44 -11.35
CA ASP A 115 11.06 1.74 -10.99
C ASP A 115 10.47 1.72 -9.56
N ALA A 116 9.85 0.61 -9.19
CA ALA A 116 9.24 0.44 -7.88
C ALA A 116 10.26 0.26 -6.73
N THR A 117 11.50 -0.13 -7.03
CA THR A 117 12.48 -0.57 -6.01
C THR A 117 12.77 0.52 -4.99
N THR A 118 12.98 1.74 -5.42
CA THR A 118 13.31 2.88 -4.55
C THR A 118 12.17 3.20 -3.61
N TYR A 119 10.96 3.40 -4.15
CA TYR A 119 9.77 3.74 -3.36
C TYR A 119 9.41 2.63 -2.37
N ARG A 120 9.53 1.37 -2.82
CA ARG A 120 9.35 0.21 -1.94
C ARG A 120 10.36 0.19 -0.80
N SER A 121 11.63 0.54 -1.06
CA SER A 121 12.68 0.61 -0.05
C SER A 121 12.41 1.72 0.96
N PHE A 122 11.94 2.89 0.51
CA PHE A 122 11.58 3.98 1.40
C PHE A 122 10.38 3.60 2.29
N TYR A 123 9.31 3.10 1.70
CA TYR A 123 8.13 2.66 2.44
C TYR A 123 8.48 1.62 3.52
N LEU A 124 9.22 0.57 3.15
CA LEU A 124 9.60 -0.49 4.09
C LEU A 124 10.67 -0.04 5.09
N GLY A 125 11.58 0.86 4.69
CA GLY A 125 12.62 1.40 5.54
C GLY A 125 12.08 2.22 6.70
N MET A 126 10.92 2.86 6.51
CA MET A 126 10.20 3.57 7.56
C MET A 126 9.47 2.63 8.53
N GLN A 127 9.39 1.33 8.27
CA GLN A 127 8.77 0.32 9.13
C GLN A 127 7.35 0.72 9.56
N PRO A 128 6.36 0.76 8.64
CA PRO A 128 5.01 1.19 8.97
C PRO A 128 4.38 0.28 10.01
N ASN A 129 3.71 0.86 11.02
CA ASN A 129 2.91 0.14 12.00
C ASN A 129 1.47 -0.12 11.48
N GLY A 130 0.68 -0.90 12.23
CA GLY A 130 -0.69 -1.28 11.81
C GLY A 130 -1.59 -0.07 11.55
N GLN A 131 -1.56 0.95 12.40
CA GLN A 131 -2.38 2.15 12.25
C GLN A 131 -1.99 2.95 10.98
N GLU A 132 -0.69 3.08 10.69
CA GLU A 132 -0.20 3.73 9.48
C GLU A 132 -0.59 2.93 8.23
N ILE A 133 -0.50 1.60 8.28
CA ILE A 133 -0.94 0.73 7.18
C ILE A 133 -2.45 0.90 6.95
N THR A 134 -3.25 0.91 8.02
CA THR A 134 -4.71 1.10 7.94
C THR A 134 -5.06 2.48 7.39
N GLY A 135 -4.32 3.52 7.75
CA GLY A 135 -4.49 4.88 7.21
C GLY A 135 -4.29 4.97 5.69
N HIS A 136 -3.50 4.04 5.12
CA HIS A 136 -3.20 3.97 3.68
C HIS A 136 -3.83 2.74 2.98
N ALA A 137 -4.88 2.17 3.57
CA ALA A 137 -5.51 0.96 3.03
C ALA A 137 -6.04 1.14 1.61
N ALA A 138 -6.57 2.31 1.26
CA ALA A 138 -7.11 2.59 -0.08
C ALA A 138 -6.00 2.55 -1.15
N GLU A 139 -4.86 3.20 -0.90
CA GLU A 139 -3.70 3.17 -1.78
C GLU A 139 -3.11 1.77 -1.91
N LEU A 140 -3.03 1.02 -0.80
CA LEU A 140 -2.56 -0.36 -0.82
C LEU A 140 -3.49 -1.29 -1.63
N ILE A 141 -4.81 -1.09 -1.55
CA ILE A 141 -5.77 -1.83 -2.40
C ILE A 141 -5.57 -1.46 -3.87
N ALA A 142 -5.38 -0.17 -4.19
CA ALA A 142 -5.11 0.27 -5.55
C ALA A 142 -3.81 -0.34 -6.12
N LEU A 143 -2.77 -0.53 -5.30
CA LEU A 143 -1.52 -1.19 -5.70
C LEU A 143 -1.69 -2.65 -6.13
N LEU A 144 -2.79 -3.32 -5.80
CA LEU A 144 -3.08 -4.67 -6.30
C LEU A 144 -3.26 -4.71 -7.82
N CYS A 145 -3.67 -3.58 -8.42
CA CYS A 145 -3.84 -3.45 -9.87
C CYS A 145 -2.56 -3.00 -10.59
N SER A 146 -1.44 -2.80 -9.87
CA SER A 146 -0.16 -2.37 -10.44
C SER A 146 0.46 -3.47 -11.32
N GLN A 147 1.21 -3.06 -12.37
CA GLN A 147 1.93 -3.99 -13.24
C GLN A 147 3.08 -4.73 -12.53
N PRO A 148 3.96 -4.05 -11.76
CA PRO A 148 5.10 -4.71 -11.14
C PRO A 148 4.67 -5.70 -10.05
N SER A 149 5.07 -6.97 -10.16
CA SER A 149 4.74 -8.03 -9.20
C SER A 149 5.28 -7.76 -7.79
N THR A 150 6.40 -7.04 -7.68
CA THR A 150 6.96 -6.64 -6.38
C THR A 150 6.09 -5.64 -5.63
N VAL A 151 5.38 -4.77 -6.37
CA VAL A 151 4.40 -3.81 -5.82
C VAL A 151 3.17 -4.54 -5.32
N VAL A 152 2.58 -5.42 -6.15
CA VAL A 152 1.44 -6.24 -5.76
C VAL A 152 1.76 -7.10 -4.53
N GLY A 153 2.94 -7.73 -4.52
CA GLY A 153 3.39 -8.53 -3.38
C GLY A 153 3.61 -7.72 -2.10
N LEU A 154 4.03 -6.45 -2.20
CA LEU A 154 4.08 -5.52 -1.07
C LEU A 154 2.67 -5.25 -0.54
N ALA A 155 1.76 -4.84 -1.42
CA ALA A 155 0.38 -4.54 -1.07
C ALA A 155 -0.30 -5.71 -0.37
N GLN A 156 -0.19 -6.92 -0.93
CA GLN A 156 -0.73 -8.14 -0.33
C GLN A 156 -0.20 -8.40 1.09
N LYS A 157 1.09 -8.18 1.32
CA LYS A 157 1.68 -8.37 2.65
C LYS A 157 1.13 -7.37 3.66
N GLN A 158 1.04 -6.10 3.27
CA GLN A 158 0.54 -5.05 4.17
C GLN A 158 -0.95 -5.22 4.45
N LEU A 159 -1.76 -5.47 3.43
CA LEU A 159 -3.19 -5.71 3.58
C LEU A 159 -3.49 -6.92 4.47
N LEU A 160 -2.69 -7.99 4.38
CA LEU A 160 -2.87 -9.18 5.22
C LEU A 160 -2.71 -8.87 6.72
N LEU A 161 -1.90 -7.85 7.08
CA LEU A 161 -1.71 -7.45 8.47
C LEU A 161 -2.91 -6.71 9.06
N ILE A 162 -3.71 -6.05 8.22
CA ILE A 162 -4.80 -5.16 8.63
C ILE A 162 -6.18 -5.63 8.19
N LEU A 163 -6.35 -6.87 7.72
CA LEU A 163 -7.64 -7.38 7.19
C LEU A 163 -8.81 -7.19 8.15
N GLY A 164 -8.57 -7.35 9.47
CA GLY A 164 -9.58 -7.17 10.50
C GLY A 164 -9.98 -5.72 10.74
N GLU A 165 -9.13 -4.76 10.36
CA GLU A 165 -9.31 -3.32 10.59
C GLU A 165 -9.93 -2.59 9.39
N LEU A 166 -10.04 -3.26 8.23
CA LEU A 166 -10.63 -2.68 7.03
C LEU A 166 -12.11 -2.40 7.22
N THR A 167 -12.57 -1.24 6.75
CA THR A 167 -13.99 -0.91 6.65
C THR A 167 -14.69 -1.79 5.60
N ASP A 168 -16.02 -1.92 5.67
CA ASP A 168 -16.77 -2.73 4.70
C ASP A 168 -16.57 -2.22 3.28
N HIS A 169 -16.53 -0.91 3.06
CA HIS A 169 -16.24 -0.33 1.76
C HIS A 169 -14.85 -0.75 1.23
N GLN A 170 -13.81 -0.68 2.07
CA GLN A 170 -12.46 -1.11 1.70
C GLN A 170 -12.40 -2.60 1.40
N VAL A 171 -13.13 -3.41 2.14
CA VAL A 171 -13.21 -4.85 1.89
C VAL A 171 -13.88 -5.16 0.55
N HIS A 172 -14.99 -4.52 0.22
CA HIS A 172 -15.61 -4.69 -1.10
C HIS A 172 -14.65 -4.27 -2.22
N THR A 173 -13.98 -3.12 -2.08
CA THR A 173 -12.97 -2.66 -3.05
C THR A 173 -11.80 -3.66 -3.18
N LEU A 174 -11.35 -4.26 -2.07
CA LEU A 174 -10.30 -5.29 -2.06
C LEU A 174 -10.76 -6.57 -2.79
N VAL A 175 -12.00 -6.99 -2.58
CA VAL A 175 -12.57 -8.16 -3.25
C VAL A 175 -12.66 -7.90 -4.76
N ASP A 176 -13.10 -6.72 -5.18
CA ASP A 176 -13.17 -6.35 -6.60
C ASP A 176 -11.77 -6.27 -7.24
N ALA A 177 -10.80 -5.65 -6.57
CA ALA A 177 -9.41 -5.60 -7.03
C ALA A 177 -8.77 -7.01 -7.14
N SER A 178 -9.24 -7.97 -6.35
CA SER A 178 -8.75 -9.36 -6.39
C SER A 178 -8.99 -10.02 -7.74
N GLN A 179 -10.01 -9.63 -8.49
CA GLN A 179 -10.27 -10.18 -9.83
C GLN A 179 -9.07 -9.95 -10.76
N ALA A 180 -8.53 -8.71 -10.78
CA ALA A 180 -7.36 -8.39 -11.59
C ALA A 180 -6.13 -9.19 -11.16
N VAL A 181 -5.95 -9.40 -9.86
CA VAL A 181 -4.82 -10.20 -9.34
C VAL A 181 -4.95 -11.67 -9.73
N LEU A 182 -6.15 -12.25 -9.68
CA LEU A 182 -6.40 -13.65 -10.02
C LEU A 182 -6.23 -13.97 -11.52
N MET A 183 -6.22 -12.93 -12.38
CA MET A 183 -5.91 -13.06 -13.82
C MET A 183 -4.41 -13.06 -14.14
N ARG A 184 -3.55 -12.88 -13.14
CA ARG A 184 -2.08 -12.89 -13.31
C ARG A 184 -1.55 -14.32 -13.46
N THR A 185 -0.24 -14.41 -13.82
CA THR A 185 0.43 -15.71 -14.05
C THR A 185 1.41 -16.09 -12.94
N GLU A 186 1.79 -15.14 -12.07
CA GLU A 186 2.80 -15.35 -11.04
C GLU A 186 2.23 -16.15 -9.85
N LYS A 187 2.59 -17.42 -9.74
CA LYS A 187 2.11 -18.36 -8.70
C LYS A 187 2.16 -17.79 -7.28
N LYS A 188 3.23 -17.05 -6.93
CA LYS A 188 3.39 -16.46 -5.60
C LYS A 188 2.33 -15.40 -5.30
N ILE A 189 2.03 -14.56 -6.29
CA ILE A 189 1.01 -13.51 -6.19
C ILE A 189 -0.37 -14.13 -6.07
N LEU A 190 -0.69 -15.12 -6.92
CA LEU A 190 -1.94 -15.86 -6.89
C LEU A 190 -2.17 -16.54 -5.54
N LYS A 191 -1.17 -17.27 -5.04
CA LYS A 191 -1.24 -17.95 -3.74
C LYS A 191 -1.49 -16.97 -2.59
N SER A 192 -0.82 -15.82 -2.62
CA SER A 192 -1.00 -14.77 -1.62
C SER A 192 -2.42 -14.18 -1.67
N GLN A 193 -2.96 -13.95 -2.87
CA GLN A 193 -4.32 -13.43 -3.03
C GLN A 193 -5.38 -14.42 -2.56
N LEU A 194 -5.26 -15.68 -2.92
CA LEU A 194 -6.16 -16.73 -2.41
C LEU A 194 -6.15 -16.81 -0.88
N ARG A 195 -4.98 -16.62 -0.25
CA ARG A 195 -4.89 -16.55 1.21
C ARG A 195 -5.65 -15.35 1.78
N ILE A 196 -5.50 -14.16 1.19
CA ILE A 196 -6.24 -12.95 1.61
C ILE A 196 -7.74 -13.21 1.54
N LEU A 197 -8.23 -13.74 0.42
CA LEU A 197 -9.65 -14.03 0.24
C LEU A 197 -10.16 -15.07 1.25
N ALA A 198 -9.36 -16.11 1.54
CA ALA A 198 -9.71 -17.11 2.55
C ALA A 198 -9.81 -16.50 3.98
N GLU A 199 -8.90 -15.62 4.36
CA GLU A 199 -8.94 -14.94 5.65
C GLU A 199 -10.11 -13.93 5.73
N LEU A 200 -10.43 -13.24 4.62
CA LEU A 200 -11.60 -12.35 4.56
C LEU A 200 -12.91 -13.09 4.82
N VAL A 201 -13.10 -14.28 4.25
CA VAL A 201 -14.32 -15.05 4.48
C VAL A 201 -14.44 -15.50 5.94
N LYS A 202 -13.33 -15.89 6.57
CA LYS A 202 -13.35 -16.23 8.00
C LYS A 202 -13.77 -15.06 8.86
N ALA A 203 -13.25 -13.84 8.54
CA ALA A 203 -13.58 -12.65 9.27
C ALA A 203 -14.98 -12.09 8.94
N ARG A 204 -15.48 -12.31 7.73
CA ARG A 204 -16.73 -11.77 7.18
C ARG A 204 -17.48 -12.81 6.34
N PRO A 205 -18.21 -13.73 6.97
CA PRO A 205 -18.89 -14.84 6.30
C PRO A 205 -19.89 -14.40 5.21
N HIS A 206 -20.48 -13.22 5.31
CA HIS A 206 -21.41 -12.68 4.32
C HIS A 206 -20.78 -12.44 2.93
N LEU A 207 -19.45 -12.36 2.83
CA LEU A 207 -18.73 -12.23 1.55
C LEU A 207 -18.51 -13.57 0.84
N CYS A 208 -18.90 -14.65 1.47
CA CYS A 208 -18.68 -16.02 0.99
C CYS A 208 -19.12 -16.20 -0.46
N GLU A 209 -20.34 -15.81 -0.80
CA GLU A 209 -20.92 -15.98 -2.14
C GLU A 209 -20.14 -15.16 -3.19
N GLN A 210 -19.83 -13.88 -2.88
CA GLN A 210 -19.07 -13.02 -3.79
C GLN A 210 -17.68 -13.57 -4.06
N ILE A 211 -16.97 -14.01 -3.01
CA ILE A 211 -15.61 -14.55 -3.11
C ILE A 211 -15.62 -15.88 -3.85
N THR A 212 -16.59 -16.76 -3.57
CA THR A 212 -16.76 -18.04 -4.28
C THR A 212 -16.95 -17.83 -5.77
N ARG A 213 -17.76 -16.86 -6.17
CA ARG A 213 -17.98 -16.51 -7.58
C ARG A 213 -16.69 -16.03 -8.25
N ILE A 214 -15.94 -15.12 -7.62
CA ILE A 214 -14.70 -14.58 -8.18
C ILE A 214 -13.64 -15.67 -8.31
N VAL A 215 -13.43 -16.48 -7.29
CA VAL A 215 -12.46 -17.59 -7.31
C VAL A 215 -12.87 -18.66 -8.33
N GLY A 216 -14.18 -18.96 -8.43
CA GLY A 216 -14.72 -19.89 -9.41
C GLY A 216 -14.50 -19.43 -10.86
N GLN A 217 -14.69 -18.13 -11.14
CA GLN A 217 -14.41 -17.57 -12.46
C GLN A 217 -12.93 -17.67 -12.84
N ALA A 218 -12.02 -17.50 -11.88
CA ALA A 218 -10.58 -17.60 -12.10
C ALA A 218 -10.07 -19.06 -12.13
N ALA A 219 -10.85 -20.04 -11.68
CA ALA A 219 -10.39 -21.42 -11.46
C ALA A 219 -9.81 -22.08 -12.73
N SER A 220 -10.37 -21.79 -13.92
CA SER A 220 -9.88 -22.31 -15.20
C SER A 220 -8.52 -21.75 -15.61
N THR A 221 -8.19 -20.53 -15.21
CA THR A 221 -6.93 -19.83 -15.53
C THR A 221 -5.84 -20.09 -14.51
N LEU A 222 -6.21 -20.54 -13.29
CA LEU A 222 -5.23 -20.82 -12.24
C LEU A 222 -4.30 -21.99 -12.61
N PRO A 223 -3.02 -21.92 -12.21
CA PRO A 223 -2.11 -23.07 -12.25
C PRO A 223 -2.69 -24.28 -11.53
N VAL A 224 -2.43 -25.49 -12.04
CA VAL A 224 -3.01 -26.75 -11.52
C VAL A 224 -2.83 -26.87 -10.01
N GLU A 225 -1.65 -26.54 -9.50
CA GLU A 225 -1.30 -26.64 -8.06
C GLU A 225 -2.12 -25.70 -7.16
N LEU A 226 -2.71 -24.63 -7.74
CA LEU A 226 -3.55 -23.67 -7.01
C LEU A 226 -5.05 -23.95 -7.15
N ARG A 227 -5.44 -24.81 -8.11
CA ARG A 227 -6.86 -25.20 -8.28
C ARG A 227 -7.39 -25.94 -7.09
N ASP A 228 -6.61 -26.84 -6.50
CA ASP A 228 -6.99 -27.55 -5.28
C ASP A 228 -7.19 -26.60 -4.11
N GLN A 229 -6.29 -25.61 -3.97
CA GLN A 229 -6.45 -24.57 -2.95
C GLN A 229 -7.70 -23.71 -3.19
N ALA A 230 -7.97 -23.33 -4.43
CA ALA A 230 -9.16 -22.59 -4.81
C ALA A 230 -10.43 -23.40 -4.53
N SER A 231 -10.46 -24.67 -4.93
CA SER A 231 -11.57 -25.59 -4.68
C SER A 231 -11.83 -25.83 -3.18
N HIS A 232 -10.76 -25.91 -2.39
CA HIS A 232 -10.89 -26.06 -0.94
C HIS A 232 -11.45 -24.78 -0.28
N ILE A 233 -11.08 -23.60 -0.78
CA ILE A 233 -11.67 -22.33 -0.34
C ILE A 233 -13.15 -22.31 -0.69
N THR A 234 -13.53 -22.57 -1.94
CA THR A 234 -14.93 -22.57 -2.38
C THR A 234 -15.76 -23.67 -1.71
N GLY A 235 -15.22 -24.88 -1.52
CA GLY A 235 -15.91 -25.98 -0.86
C GLY A 235 -16.18 -25.75 0.63
N LYS A 236 -15.20 -25.23 1.38
CA LYS A 236 -15.40 -24.82 2.77
C LYS A 236 -16.41 -23.68 2.92
N LEU A 237 -16.43 -22.76 1.97
CA LEU A 237 -17.34 -21.63 1.97
C LEU A 237 -18.78 -22.05 1.78
N LEU A 238 -19.03 -23.02 0.91
CA LEU A 238 -20.37 -23.57 0.68
C LEU A 238 -20.89 -24.36 1.89
N SER A 239 -20.03 -25.09 2.61
CA SER A 239 -20.44 -25.81 3.84
C SER A 239 -20.83 -24.85 4.98
N HIS A 240 -20.08 -23.75 5.17
CA HIS A 240 -20.41 -22.73 6.17
C HIS A 240 -21.69 -21.94 5.83
N ALA A 241 -22.00 -21.75 4.56
CA ALA A 241 -23.24 -21.10 4.14
C ALA A 241 -24.48 -22.01 4.41
N ALA A 242 -24.31 -23.32 4.25
CA ALA A 242 -25.39 -24.29 4.53
C ALA A 242 -25.70 -24.37 6.04
N ASP A 243 -24.70 -24.37 6.91
CA ASP A 243 -24.88 -24.43 8.37
C ASP A 243 -25.56 -23.19 8.97
N ASN A 244 -25.45 -22.02 8.32
CA ASN A 244 -26.09 -20.77 8.81
C ASN A 244 -27.53 -20.56 8.32
N THR A 245 -28.04 -21.39 7.39
CA THR A 245 -29.43 -21.29 6.90
C THR A 245 -30.44 -22.10 7.72
N ASP A 246 -29.96 -22.96 8.62
CA ASP A 246 -30.85 -23.83 9.42
C ASP A 246 -31.28 -23.22 10.78
N THR A 247 -30.91 -22.01 11.10
CA THR A 247 -31.16 -21.42 12.43
C THR A 247 -32.28 -20.37 12.49
N ASP A 248 -32.91 -19.99 11.36
CA ASP A 248 -34.00 -19.01 11.35
C ASP A 248 -35.24 -19.49 10.58
N ALA A 249 -35.87 -20.55 11.09
CA ALA A 249 -37.29 -20.83 10.78
C ALA A 249 -38.12 -20.42 11.99
N PRO A 250 -38.88 -19.31 11.96
CA PRO A 250 -39.85 -19.06 13.00
C PRO A 250 -40.96 -20.11 12.90
N ALA A 251 -41.09 -20.89 13.94
CA ALA A 251 -42.22 -21.80 14.12
C ALA A 251 -43.53 -21.03 14.01
N ALA A 252 -44.22 -21.15 12.87
CA ALA A 252 -45.55 -20.65 12.69
C ALA A 252 -46.47 -21.43 13.65
N GLN A 253 -46.82 -20.85 14.77
CA GLN A 253 -47.91 -21.29 15.60
C GLN A 253 -49.21 -21.07 14.83
N LEU A 254 -49.77 -22.17 14.34
CA LEU A 254 -51.20 -22.27 13.92
C LEU A 254 -52.07 -22.00 15.15
N GLY A 255 -52.51 -20.76 15.31
CA GLY A 255 -53.54 -20.37 16.24
C GLY A 255 -54.89 -20.89 15.74
N SER A 256 -55.49 -21.82 16.48
CA SER A 256 -56.83 -22.34 16.32
C SER A 256 -57.88 -21.24 16.34
N ILE A 257 -58.74 -21.22 15.34
CA ILE A 257 -59.94 -20.38 15.23
C ILE A 257 -61.00 -20.98 16.20
N PRO A 258 -61.60 -20.21 17.10
CA PRO A 258 -62.83 -20.66 17.80
C PRO A 258 -64.05 -20.30 16.96
N ASP A 259 -64.85 -21.34 16.61
CA ASP A 259 -66.21 -21.20 16.19
C ASP A 259 -67.05 -20.58 17.31
N ALA A 260 -67.71 -19.45 17.01
CA ALA A 260 -68.84 -18.99 17.78
C ALA A 260 -69.81 -18.24 16.88
N VAL A 261 -70.88 -18.94 16.50
CA VAL A 261 -72.15 -18.37 16.03
C VAL A 261 -73.00 -18.00 17.25
N PRO A 262 -73.60 -16.82 17.32
CA PRO A 262 -74.84 -16.66 18.03
C PRO A 262 -76.01 -16.37 17.06
N GLN A 263 -77.03 -17.22 17.17
CA GLN A 263 -78.36 -16.91 16.77
C GLN A 263 -78.94 -15.87 17.74
N HIS A 264 -79.51 -14.77 17.30
CA HIS A 264 -80.89 -14.21 17.47
C HIS A 264 -80.97 -12.82 16.90
#